data_96a47c31fa4f21cbe4bc4e09ec0729c6
#
_entry.id   96a47c31fa4f21cbe4bc4e09ec0729c6
#
_cell.length_a   1.000
_cell.length_b   1.000
_cell.length_c   1.000
_cell.angle_alpha   90.00
_cell.angle_beta   90.00
_cell.angle_gamma   90.00
#
_symmetry.space_group_name_H-M   'P 1'
#
loop_
_entity.id
_entity.type
_entity.pdbx_description
1 polymer ?
#
loop_
_entity_poly.entity_id
_entity_poly.type
_entity_poly.pdbx_seq_one_letter_code
_entity_poly.pdbx_strand_id
1 'polypeptide(L)'
;MNGLRRVARRAARADGRHDRPQSCDLCAEPLPPGPAHRHVLQLATGGVSCACRACAVLFDHGAASAGGYRLLPRERRRLDGCRIDDAVWAGLGVPVSLAFFTRSEETGEVTAAYPSPLGALRATVPADSWQEVERCHPDLPDSVTDVRALLVRRARGAGEHWLVPLDDCFRLVAVVRAHWKGLDGGPEVRQRVEDFFGALAEPTEPTPFTTEEASWASP
;
A
#
# COMPACT_ATOMS: atom_id res chain seq x y z
N MET A 1 -1.32 29.93 8.81
CA MET A 1 0.12 29.56 8.75
C MET A 1 0.49 28.30 9.57
N ASN A 2 -0.46 27.37 9.85
CA ASN A 2 -0.22 26.20 10.72
C ASN A 2 -0.01 24.86 9.97
N GLY A 3 -0.24 24.81 8.65
CA GLY A 3 -0.12 23.58 7.87
C GLY A 3 1.32 23.07 7.66
N LEU A 4 2.24 23.97 7.39
CA LEU A 4 3.65 23.63 7.11
C LEU A 4 4.39 23.06 8.35
N ARG A 5 4.03 23.49 9.56
CA ARG A 5 4.62 22.92 10.79
C ARG A 5 4.17 21.49 11.09
N ARG A 6 2.98 21.08 10.64
CA ARG A 6 2.49 19.70 10.78
C ARG A 6 3.19 18.75 9.82
N VAL A 7 3.45 19.17 8.58
CA VAL A 7 4.17 18.37 7.57
C VAL A 7 5.63 18.21 7.98
N ALA A 8 6.30 19.27 8.44
CA ALA A 8 7.69 19.21 8.93
C ALA A 8 7.85 18.31 10.17
N ARG A 9 6.87 18.30 11.08
CA ARG A 9 6.89 17.38 12.24
C ARG A 9 6.67 15.91 11.85
N ARG A 10 5.96 15.63 10.74
CA ARG A 10 5.79 14.25 10.23
C ARG A 10 7.07 13.74 9.56
N ALA A 11 7.78 14.57 8.79
CA ALA A 11 9.05 14.22 8.17
C ALA A 11 10.17 14.00 9.20
N ALA A 12 10.26 14.82 10.24
CA ALA A 12 11.25 14.66 11.32
C ALA A 12 10.97 13.45 12.24
N ARG A 13 9.77 12.86 12.15
CA ARG A 13 9.42 11.65 12.90
C ARG A 13 9.88 10.36 12.25
N ALA A 14 10.32 10.35 11.00
CA ALA A 14 10.77 9.15 10.29
C ALA A 14 12.21 8.74 10.62
N ASP A 15 13.06 9.64 11.12
CA ASP A 15 14.50 9.44 11.22
C ASP A 15 15.04 9.06 12.62
N GLY A 16 14.19 8.81 13.63
CA GLY A 16 14.67 8.63 15.01
C GLY A 16 13.90 7.66 15.89
N ARG A 17 13.27 6.59 15.37
CA ARG A 17 12.33 5.79 16.16
C ARG A 17 12.57 4.28 16.14
N HIS A 18 13.73 3.84 16.57
CA HIS A 18 13.85 2.43 16.95
C HIS A 18 13.49 2.14 18.42
N ASP A 19 13.21 3.16 19.26
CA ASP A 19 13.07 2.97 20.72
C ASP A 19 11.79 3.53 21.37
N ARG A 20 10.84 4.07 20.59
CA ARG A 20 9.54 4.47 21.17
C ARG A 20 8.48 3.43 20.84
N PRO A 21 7.71 2.97 21.85
CA PRO A 21 6.57 2.10 21.58
C PRO A 21 5.65 2.79 20.59
N GLN A 22 5.30 2.06 19.52
CA GLN A 22 4.34 2.54 18.54
C GLN A 22 2.97 2.67 19.21
N SER A 23 2.24 3.70 18.89
CA SER A 23 0.88 3.92 19.38
C SER A 23 -0.10 4.09 18.21
N CYS A 24 -1.33 3.72 18.43
CA CYS A 24 -2.42 3.94 17.50
C CYS A 24 -2.55 5.43 17.18
N ASP A 25 -2.55 5.79 15.89
CA ASP A 25 -2.65 7.18 15.44
C ASP A 25 -4.05 7.78 15.68
N LEU A 26 -5.05 6.94 16.00
CA LEU A 26 -6.45 7.33 16.18
C LEU A 26 -6.81 7.53 17.65
N CYS A 27 -6.36 6.63 18.55
CA CYS A 27 -6.73 6.66 19.97
C CYS A 27 -5.55 6.67 20.94
N ALA A 28 -4.30 6.65 20.42
CA ALA A 28 -3.06 6.63 21.19
C ALA A 28 -2.79 5.33 22.00
N GLU A 29 -3.62 4.29 21.86
CA GLU A 29 -3.37 2.98 22.48
C GLU A 29 -2.01 2.43 22.04
N PRO A 30 -1.21 1.87 22.95
CA PRO A 30 0.05 1.21 22.59
C PRO A 30 -0.18 0.08 21.58
N LEU A 31 0.69 0.01 20.57
CA LEU A 31 0.64 -1.04 19.56
C LEU A 31 1.69 -2.10 19.84
N PRO A 32 1.40 -3.37 19.54
CA PRO A 32 2.41 -4.42 19.60
C PRO A 32 3.57 -4.12 18.64
N PRO A 33 4.80 -4.49 19.01
CA PRO A 33 5.94 -4.33 18.10
C PRO A 33 5.77 -5.16 16.82
N GLY A 34 6.33 -4.66 15.72
CA GLY A 34 6.32 -5.36 14.44
C GLY A 34 5.04 -5.17 13.63
N PRO A 35 4.80 -6.01 12.61
CA PRO A 35 3.70 -5.86 11.64
C PRO A 35 2.33 -6.34 12.15
N ALA A 36 2.20 -6.60 13.46
CA ALA A 36 0.98 -7.20 14.03
C ALA A 36 -0.21 -6.24 14.09
N HIS A 37 0.02 -4.92 14.08
CA HIS A 37 -1.05 -3.94 14.07
C HIS A 37 -1.71 -3.78 12.68
N ARG A 38 -2.83 -3.10 12.64
CA ARG A 38 -3.58 -2.83 11.40
C ARG A 38 -3.29 -1.42 10.90
N HIS A 39 -3.56 -1.20 9.62
CA HIS A 39 -3.48 0.12 9.02
C HIS A 39 -4.84 0.54 8.48
N VAL A 40 -5.11 1.83 8.53
CA VAL A 40 -6.28 2.46 7.92
C VAL A 40 -5.84 3.57 6.97
N LEU A 41 -6.52 3.68 5.84
CA LEU A 41 -6.37 4.77 4.88
C LEU A 41 -7.34 5.88 5.25
N GLN A 42 -6.84 7.11 5.37
CA GLN A 42 -7.67 8.30 5.43
C GLN A 42 -7.94 8.78 4.00
N LEU A 43 -9.16 8.64 3.51
CA LEU A 43 -9.53 8.94 2.12
C LEU A 43 -9.27 10.41 1.74
N ALA A 44 -9.60 11.34 2.61
CA ALA A 44 -9.43 12.78 2.35
C ALA A 44 -7.96 13.22 2.11
N THR A 45 -6.99 12.48 2.65
CA THR A 45 -5.56 12.84 2.58
C THR A 45 -4.71 11.82 1.84
N GLY A 46 -5.25 10.61 1.60
CA GLY A 46 -4.50 9.46 1.11
C GLY A 46 -3.43 8.98 2.09
N GLY A 47 -3.50 9.39 3.36
CA GLY A 47 -2.53 9.04 4.40
C GLY A 47 -2.88 7.70 5.06
N VAL A 48 -1.87 6.85 5.27
CA VAL A 48 -2.00 5.61 6.04
C VAL A 48 -1.62 5.87 7.49
N SER A 49 -2.45 5.37 8.41
CA SER A 49 -2.29 5.48 9.86
C SER A 49 -2.27 4.10 10.52
N CYS A 50 -1.45 3.95 11.56
CA CYS A 50 -1.44 2.75 12.39
C CYS A 50 -2.67 2.71 13.29
N ALA A 51 -3.34 1.56 13.35
CA ALA A 51 -4.54 1.37 14.15
C ALA A 51 -4.42 0.18 15.11
N CYS A 52 -4.86 0.36 16.35
CA CYS A 52 -5.03 -0.73 17.28
C CYS A 52 -6.21 -1.64 16.85
N ARG A 53 -6.34 -2.79 17.51
CA ARG A 53 -7.40 -3.76 17.19
C ARG A 53 -8.81 -3.13 17.29
N ALA A 54 -9.07 -2.37 18.35
CA ALA A 54 -10.38 -1.73 18.55
C ALA A 54 -10.70 -0.73 17.42
N CYS A 55 -9.76 0.14 17.08
CA CYS A 55 -9.93 1.07 15.96
C CYS A 55 -10.05 0.34 14.62
N ALA A 56 -9.30 -0.74 14.41
CA ALA A 56 -9.40 -1.52 13.18
C ALA A 56 -10.78 -2.14 13.00
N VAL A 57 -11.35 -2.74 14.06
CA VAL A 57 -12.72 -3.29 14.03
C VAL A 57 -13.76 -2.18 13.78
N LEU A 58 -13.58 -1.02 14.39
CA LEU A 58 -14.47 0.12 14.19
C LEU A 58 -14.54 0.59 12.73
N PHE A 59 -13.40 0.53 12.02
CA PHE A 59 -13.28 0.99 10.62
C PHE A 59 -13.37 -0.13 9.58
N ASP A 60 -13.51 -1.38 10.00
CA ASP A 60 -13.75 -2.52 9.11
C ASP A 60 -15.12 -2.41 8.41
N HIS A 61 -16.07 -1.84 9.12
CA HIS A 61 -17.41 -1.59 8.59
C HIS A 61 -17.51 -0.11 8.20
N GLY A 62 -17.52 0.20 6.91
CA GLY A 62 -17.51 1.56 6.35
C GLY A 62 -18.52 2.54 6.93
N ALA A 63 -19.61 2.04 7.57
CA ALA A 63 -20.62 2.85 8.23
C ALA A 63 -20.11 3.63 9.46
N ALA A 64 -19.12 3.10 10.19
CA ALA A 64 -18.64 3.72 11.43
C ALA A 64 -17.73 4.95 11.19
N SER A 65 -17.16 5.10 10.01
CA SER A 65 -16.23 6.19 9.66
C SER A 65 -16.87 7.34 8.88
N ALA A 66 -18.19 7.30 8.66
CA ALA A 66 -18.86 8.19 7.70
C ALA A 66 -18.10 8.30 6.35
N GLY A 67 -17.45 7.20 5.93
CA GLY A 67 -16.67 7.13 4.71
C GLY A 67 -15.26 7.75 4.77
N GLY A 68 -14.82 8.31 5.90
CA GLY A 68 -13.53 9.00 6.00
C GLY A 68 -12.29 8.09 6.12
N TYR A 69 -12.47 6.86 6.57
CA TYR A 69 -11.41 5.87 6.77
C TYR A 69 -11.78 4.52 6.17
N ARG A 70 -10.77 3.81 5.67
CA ARG A 70 -10.89 2.44 5.16
C ARG A 70 -9.81 1.56 5.78
N LEU A 71 -10.21 0.37 6.27
CA LEU A 71 -9.24 -0.61 6.75
C LEU A 71 -8.48 -1.21 5.57
N LEU A 72 -7.14 -1.27 5.68
CA LEU A 72 -6.32 -1.93 4.68
C LEU A 72 -6.42 -3.46 4.85
N PRO A 73 -6.58 -4.21 3.75
CA PRO A 73 -6.51 -5.68 3.77
C PRO A 73 -5.10 -6.14 4.18
N ARG A 74 -4.93 -7.45 4.43
CA ARG A 74 -3.61 -8.07 4.64
C ARG A 74 -3.19 -8.99 3.52
N GLU A 75 -4.16 -9.38 2.71
CA GLU A 75 -3.95 -10.37 1.66
C GLU A 75 -3.07 -9.80 0.54
N ARG A 76 -2.12 -10.63 0.13
CA ARG A 76 -1.29 -10.43 -1.04
C ARG A 76 -1.58 -11.56 -2.00
N ARG A 77 -1.77 -11.23 -3.27
CA ARG A 77 -2.05 -12.22 -4.31
C ARG A 77 -1.21 -11.93 -5.54
N ARG A 78 -0.41 -12.90 -5.95
CA ARG A 78 0.25 -12.85 -7.25
C ARG A 78 -0.78 -13.09 -8.34
N LEU A 79 -0.67 -12.33 -9.42
CA LEU A 79 -1.51 -12.48 -10.60
C LEU A 79 -0.65 -13.09 -11.71
N ASP A 80 -0.99 -14.32 -12.08
CA ASP A 80 -0.31 -15.05 -13.15
C ASP A 80 -1.15 -14.99 -14.44
N GLY A 81 -0.51 -15.29 -15.58
CA GLY A 81 -1.22 -15.50 -16.85
C GLY A 81 -1.46 -14.26 -17.69
N CYS A 82 -1.18 -13.05 -17.20
CA CYS A 82 -1.26 -11.84 -18.03
C CYS A 82 0.08 -11.17 -18.23
N ARG A 83 0.24 -10.58 -19.40
CA ARG A 83 1.40 -9.77 -19.75
C ARG A 83 0.94 -8.41 -20.27
N ILE A 84 1.23 -7.37 -19.51
CA ILE A 84 1.05 -5.99 -19.98
C ILE A 84 2.19 -5.69 -20.95
N ASP A 85 1.90 -5.58 -22.23
CA ASP A 85 2.89 -5.30 -23.26
C ASP A 85 3.38 -3.83 -23.23
N ASP A 86 4.34 -3.51 -24.10
CA ASP A 86 4.96 -2.18 -24.11
C ASP A 86 3.99 -1.09 -24.58
N ALA A 87 3.05 -1.41 -25.47
CA ALA A 87 2.08 -0.46 -25.98
C ALA A 87 1.04 -0.10 -24.91
N VAL A 88 0.50 -1.13 -24.25
CA VAL A 88 -0.44 -0.93 -23.13
C VAL A 88 0.25 -0.16 -21.99
N TRP A 89 1.48 -0.54 -21.62
CA TRP A 89 2.23 0.18 -20.58
C TRP A 89 2.47 1.65 -20.89
N ALA A 90 2.85 1.96 -22.13
CA ALA A 90 3.04 3.34 -22.58
C ALA A 90 1.73 4.15 -22.47
N GLY A 91 0.60 3.52 -22.79
CA GLY A 91 -0.73 4.11 -22.66
C GLY A 91 -1.14 4.44 -21.22
N LEU A 92 -0.58 3.73 -20.21
CA LEU A 92 -0.82 4.04 -18.80
C LEU A 92 -0.11 5.31 -18.31
N GLY A 93 0.75 5.92 -19.12
CA GLY A 93 1.46 7.16 -18.77
C GLY A 93 2.55 7.00 -17.71
N VAL A 94 3.05 5.78 -17.49
CA VAL A 94 4.09 5.47 -16.50
C VAL A 94 5.46 5.40 -17.16
N PRO A 95 6.40 6.32 -16.83
CA PRO A 95 7.71 6.40 -17.51
C PRO A 95 8.76 5.42 -16.95
N VAL A 96 8.41 4.61 -15.96
CA VAL A 96 9.32 3.69 -15.26
C VAL A 96 8.77 2.27 -15.30
N SER A 97 9.62 1.28 -14.97
CA SER A 97 9.24 -0.14 -15.02
C SER A 97 8.58 -0.68 -13.73
N LEU A 98 8.32 0.18 -12.75
CA LEU A 98 7.74 -0.17 -11.46
C LEU A 98 6.67 0.86 -11.09
N ALA A 99 5.43 0.40 -10.95
CA ALA A 99 4.30 1.25 -10.56
C ALA A 99 3.24 0.45 -9.81
N PHE A 100 2.38 1.16 -9.11
CA PHE A 100 1.17 0.60 -8.55
C PHE A 100 -0.04 1.45 -8.91
N PHE A 101 -1.18 0.82 -9.02
CA PHE A 101 -2.42 1.42 -9.49
C PHE A 101 -3.49 1.23 -8.44
N THR A 102 -4.21 2.30 -8.12
CA THR A 102 -5.39 2.28 -7.24
C THR A 102 -6.58 2.84 -7.99
N ARG A 103 -7.78 2.41 -7.63
CA ARG A 103 -9.03 2.89 -8.19
C ARG A 103 -9.87 3.51 -7.09
N SER A 104 -10.32 4.73 -7.29
CA SER A 104 -11.26 5.38 -6.39
C SER A 104 -12.60 4.66 -6.43
N GLU A 105 -13.09 4.21 -5.27
CA GLU A 105 -14.43 3.62 -5.16
C GLU A 105 -15.54 4.66 -5.39
N GLU A 106 -15.25 5.94 -5.13
CA GLU A 106 -16.21 7.03 -5.29
C GLU A 106 -16.36 7.46 -6.75
N THR A 107 -15.22 7.64 -7.46
CA THR A 107 -15.21 8.21 -8.82
C THR A 107 -14.97 7.18 -9.91
N GLY A 108 -14.46 6.00 -9.58
CA GLY A 108 -13.99 5.00 -10.53
C GLY A 108 -12.67 5.37 -11.22
N GLU A 109 -12.08 6.51 -10.91
CA GLU A 109 -10.83 6.99 -11.51
C GLU A 109 -9.65 6.14 -11.06
N VAL A 110 -8.79 5.78 -12.01
CA VAL A 110 -7.57 5.02 -11.75
C VAL A 110 -6.38 5.97 -11.69
N THR A 111 -5.61 5.85 -10.61
CA THR A 111 -4.37 6.58 -10.41
C THR A 111 -3.19 5.62 -10.45
N ALA A 112 -2.23 5.89 -11.32
CA ALA A 112 -0.91 5.28 -11.27
C ALA A 112 -0.02 6.04 -10.28
N ALA A 113 0.75 5.30 -9.48
CA ALA A 113 1.79 5.89 -8.66
C ALA A 113 3.08 5.07 -8.81
N TYR A 114 4.22 5.75 -8.79
CA TYR A 114 5.51 5.09 -8.93
C TYR A 114 6.56 5.68 -7.98
N PRO A 115 7.45 4.82 -7.44
CA PRO A 115 8.47 5.26 -6.50
C PRO A 115 9.48 6.22 -7.14
N SER A 116 9.85 7.25 -6.41
CA SER A 116 10.93 8.18 -6.76
C SER A 116 11.72 8.59 -5.52
N PRO A 117 12.90 9.23 -5.68
CA PRO A 117 13.66 9.78 -4.54
C PRO A 117 12.85 10.81 -3.73
N LEU A 118 11.87 11.46 -4.35
CA LEU A 118 11.01 12.48 -3.73
C LEU A 118 9.75 11.88 -3.08
N GLY A 119 9.51 10.59 -3.29
CA GLY A 119 8.30 9.89 -2.82
C GLY A 119 7.54 9.21 -3.95
N ALA A 120 6.25 9.01 -3.80
CA ALA A 120 5.38 8.52 -4.85
C ALA A 120 4.97 9.64 -5.79
N LEU A 121 5.34 9.55 -7.06
CA LEU A 121 4.80 10.41 -8.12
C LEU A 121 3.50 9.78 -8.62
N ARG A 122 2.50 10.61 -8.92
CA ARG A 122 1.17 10.17 -9.32
C ARG A 122 0.79 10.73 -10.69
N ALA A 123 0.01 9.94 -11.43
CA ALA A 123 -0.60 10.33 -12.70
C ALA A 123 -1.98 9.67 -12.83
N THR A 124 -2.94 10.37 -13.42
CA THR A 124 -4.24 9.79 -13.79
C THR A 124 -4.05 8.87 -14.99
N VAL A 125 -4.64 7.69 -14.93
CA VAL A 125 -4.59 6.69 -16.00
C VAL A 125 -5.79 6.91 -16.95
N PRO A 126 -5.58 7.01 -18.27
CA PRO A 126 -6.70 7.04 -19.22
C PRO A 126 -7.56 5.78 -19.11
N ALA A 127 -8.89 5.95 -19.09
CA ALA A 127 -9.83 4.84 -18.93
C ALA A 127 -9.67 3.75 -20.00
N ASP A 128 -9.45 4.13 -21.26
CA ASP A 128 -9.26 3.19 -22.37
C ASP A 128 -7.98 2.33 -22.15
N SER A 129 -6.89 2.95 -21.67
CA SER A 129 -5.65 2.24 -21.37
C SER A 129 -5.81 1.28 -20.17
N TRP A 130 -6.61 1.66 -19.17
CA TRP A 130 -6.89 0.79 -18.04
C TRP A 130 -7.75 -0.42 -18.45
N GLN A 131 -8.72 -0.25 -19.34
CA GLN A 131 -9.52 -1.36 -19.85
C GLN A 131 -8.67 -2.46 -20.53
N GLU A 132 -7.55 -2.10 -21.16
CA GLU A 132 -6.61 -3.10 -21.69
C GLU A 132 -5.99 -3.95 -20.58
N VAL A 133 -5.68 -3.35 -19.42
CA VAL A 133 -5.18 -4.08 -18.26
C VAL A 133 -6.27 -4.98 -17.67
N GLU A 134 -7.51 -4.50 -17.59
CA GLU A 134 -8.66 -5.28 -17.11
C GLU A 134 -8.97 -6.49 -18.00
N ARG A 135 -8.79 -6.37 -19.32
CA ARG A 135 -8.94 -7.52 -20.24
C ARG A 135 -7.95 -8.64 -19.94
N CYS A 136 -6.78 -8.30 -19.47
CA CYS A 136 -5.77 -9.26 -19.05
C CYS A 136 -6.13 -9.97 -17.73
N HIS A 137 -6.78 -9.24 -16.83
CA HIS A 137 -7.14 -9.70 -15.49
C HIS A 137 -8.59 -9.36 -15.20
N PRO A 138 -9.55 -10.20 -15.57
CA PRO A 138 -10.98 -9.91 -15.45
C PRO A 138 -11.45 -9.62 -14.01
N ASP A 139 -10.70 -10.08 -13.01
CA ASP A 139 -11.01 -9.84 -11.58
C ASP A 139 -10.55 -8.47 -11.07
N LEU A 140 -9.80 -7.69 -11.87
CA LEU A 140 -9.26 -6.40 -11.41
C LEU A 140 -10.32 -5.35 -11.09
N PRO A 141 -11.43 -5.22 -11.84
CA PRO A 141 -12.42 -4.19 -11.56
C PRO A 141 -12.93 -4.21 -10.11
N ASP A 142 -13.08 -5.40 -9.54
CA ASP A 142 -13.57 -5.59 -8.18
C ASP A 142 -12.43 -5.72 -7.14
N SER A 143 -11.20 -5.88 -7.61
CA SER A 143 -10.05 -6.17 -6.74
C SER A 143 -9.18 -4.96 -6.48
N VAL A 144 -9.09 -4.02 -7.42
CA VAL A 144 -8.32 -2.76 -7.26
C VAL A 144 -9.25 -1.69 -6.71
N THR A 145 -8.90 -1.17 -5.54
CA THR A 145 -9.70 -0.21 -4.78
C THR A 145 -8.84 0.91 -4.21
N ASP A 146 -9.38 1.77 -3.37
CA ASP A 146 -8.61 2.77 -2.61
C ASP A 146 -7.56 2.14 -1.68
N VAL A 147 -7.82 0.92 -1.18
CA VAL A 147 -6.98 0.25 -0.16
C VAL A 147 -6.19 -0.93 -0.68
N ARG A 148 -6.50 -1.41 -1.88
CA ARG A 148 -5.82 -2.53 -2.55
C ARG A 148 -5.32 -2.10 -3.91
N ALA A 149 -4.04 -2.22 -4.15
CA ALA A 149 -3.38 -1.79 -5.36
C ALA A 149 -2.97 -2.97 -6.25
N LEU A 150 -3.00 -2.75 -7.58
CA LEU A 150 -2.26 -3.55 -8.54
C LEU A 150 -0.82 -3.03 -8.56
N LEU A 151 0.13 -3.80 -8.04
CA LEU A 151 1.56 -3.52 -8.12
C LEU A 151 2.16 -4.28 -9.30
N VAL A 152 2.81 -3.54 -10.19
CA VAL A 152 3.43 -4.09 -11.41
C VAL A 152 4.92 -3.77 -11.42
N ARG A 153 5.73 -4.82 -11.57
CA ARG A 153 7.15 -4.70 -11.87
C ARG A 153 7.41 -5.31 -13.24
N ARG A 154 7.90 -4.49 -14.16
CA ARG A 154 8.29 -4.94 -15.49
C ARG A 154 9.76 -5.30 -15.49
N ALA A 155 10.08 -6.54 -15.78
CA ALA A 155 11.42 -7.03 -16.04
C ALA A 155 11.55 -7.46 -17.49
N ARG A 156 12.77 -7.53 -18.03
CA ARG A 156 13.01 -8.08 -19.37
C ARG A 156 12.54 -9.54 -19.40
N GLY A 157 11.45 -9.82 -20.11
CA GLY A 157 10.93 -11.17 -20.34
C GLY A 157 9.64 -11.52 -19.59
N ALA A 158 9.52 -11.31 -18.29
CA ALA A 158 8.31 -11.59 -17.53
C ALA A 158 8.08 -10.47 -16.50
N GLY A 159 6.94 -9.81 -16.58
CA GLY A 159 6.50 -8.88 -15.55
C GLY A 159 5.94 -9.63 -14.34
N GLU A 160 6.02 -9.04 -13.17
CA GLU A 160 5.35 -9.52 -11.96
C GLU A 160 4.19 -8.60 -11.64
N HIS A 161 3.03 -9.19 -11.46
CA HIS A 161 1.80 -8.50 -11.12
C HIS A 161 1.29 -9.02 -9.78
N TRP A 162 0.98 -8.11 -8.88
CA TRP A 162 0.51 -8.43 -7.54
C TRP A 162 -0.67 -7.56 -7.15
N LEU A 163 -1.67 -8.16 -6.53
CA LEU A 163 -2.64 -7.42 -5.73
C LEU A 163 -2.11 -7.35 -4.29
N VAL A 164 -1.90 -6.15 -3.80
CA VAL A 164 -1.30 -5.90 -2.48
C VAL A 164 -2.08 -4.82 -1.74
N PRO A 165 -2.02 -4.82 -0.39
CA PRO A 165 -2.45 -3.68 0.40
C PRO A 165 -1.69 -2.41 0.03
N LEU A 166 -2.34 -1.26 0.08
CA LEU A 166 -1.73 0.02 -0.30
C LEU A 166 -0.51 0.40 0.57
N ASP A 167 -0.47 -0.01 1.83
CA ASP A 167 0.68 0.22 2.72
C ASP A 167 1.93 -0.53 2.28
N ASP A 168 1.80 -1.71 1.63
CA ASP A 168 2.94 -2.37 0.99
C ASP A 168 3.54 -1.51 -0.13
N CYS A 169 2.71 -0.85 -0.92
CA CYS A 169 3.19 0.09 -1.94
C CYS A 169 3.93 1.29 -1.32
N PHE A 170 3.42 1.84 -0.22
CA PHE A 170 4.11 2.92 0.48
C PHE A 170 5.39 2.45 1.17
N ARG A 171 5.45 1.21 1.65
CA ARG A 171 6.68 0.60 2.14
C ARG A 171 7.72 0.49 1.02
N LEU A 172 7.32 0.07 -0.18
CA LEU A 172 8.20 0.05 -1.34
C LEU A 172 8.72 1.45 -1.70
N VAL A 173 7.85 2.47 -1.69
CA VAL A 173 8.26 3.87 -1.89
C VAL A 173 9.28 4.31 -0.83
N ALA A 174 9.08 3.94 0.44
CA ALA A 174 10.00 4.26 1.52
C ALA A 174 11.37 3.57 1.32
N VAL A 175 11.38 2.31 0.90
CA VAL A 175 12.61 1.56 0.57
C VAL A 175 13.37 2.26 -0.56
N VAL A 176 12.70 2.62 -1.64
CA VAL A 176 13.32 3.34 -2.77
C VAL A 176 13.90 4.67 -2.31
N ARG A 177 13.13 5.48 -1.56
CA ARG A 177 13.61 6.77 -1.03
C ARG A 177 14.83 6.65 -0.14
N ALA A 178 14.85 5.66 0.74
CA ALA A 178 15.92 5.50 1.73
C ALA A 178 17.26 5.06 1.09
N HIS A 179 17.21 4.31 -0.03
CA HIS A 179 18.40 3.70 -0.63
C HIS A 179 18.77 4.29 -1.99
N TRP A 180 18.05 5.32 -2.47
CA TRP A 180 18.35 5.95 -3.75
C TRP A 180 19.68 6.68 -3.72
N LYS A 181 20.56 6.34 -4.68
CA LYS A 181 21.86 6.98 -4.86
C LYS A 181 22.08 7.36 -6.32
N GLY A 182 22.60 8.55 -6.56
CA GLY A 182 22.88 9.02 -7.91
C GLY A 182 21.63 9.26 -8.76
N LEU A 183 21.78 9.22 -10.08
CA LEU A 183 20.70 9.52 -11.03
C LEU A 183 19.78 8.33 -11.29
N ASP A 184 20.31 7.10 -11.24
CA ASP A 184 19.63 5.85 -11.60
C ASP A 184 19.24 4.97 -10.39
N GLY A 185 19.43 5.48 -9.17
CA GLY A 185 19.15 4.78 -7.92
C GLY A 185 20.26 3.85 -7.44
N GLY A 186 21.11 3.35 -8.35
CA GLY A 186 22.25 2.49 -8.03
C GLY A 186 21.90 1.02 -7.72
N PRO A 187 22.92 0.18 -7.45
CA PRO A 187 22.73 -1.25 -7.24
C PRO A 187 22.00 -1.59 -5.93
N GLU A 188 22.19 -0.78 -4.90
CA GLU A 188 21.57 -1.03 -3.58
C GLU A 188 20.05 -0.95 -3.65
N VAL A 189 19.48 0.08 -4.28
CA VAL A 189 18.02 0.19 -4.42
C VAL A 189 17.46 -0.95 -5.26
N ARG A 190 18.18 -1.39 -6.30
CA ARG A 190 17.76 -2.56 -7.09
C ARG A 190 17.68 -3.81 -6.24
N GLN A 191 18.70 -4.09 -5.42
CA GLN A 191 18.69 -5.23 -4.51
C GLN A 191 17.53 -5.15 -3.50
N ARG A 192 17.31 -3.98 -2.91
CA ARG A 192 16.22 -3.79 -1.95
C ARG A 192 14.83 -3.99 -2.57
N VAL A 193 14.66 -3.60 -3.83
CA VAL A 193 13.43 -3.87 -4.58
C VAL A 193 13.28 -5.36 -4.85
N GLU A 194 14.35 -6.08 -5.22
CA GLU A 194 14.33 -7.55 -5.35
C GLU A 194 13.93 -8.22 -4.03
N ASP A 195 14.58 -7.85 -2.92
CA ASP A 195 14.29 -8.39 -1.59
C ASP A 195 12.81 -8.14 -1.20
N PHE A 196 12.28 -6.95 -1.55
CA PHE A 196 10.88 -6.63 -1.31
C PHE A 196 9.93 -7.56 -2.06
N PHE A 197 10.17 -7.81 -3.35
CA PHE A 197 9.34 -8.73 -4.15
C PHE A 197 9.50 -10.18 -3.70
N GLY A 198 10.70 -10.58 -3.27
CA GLY A 198 10.93 -11.88 -2.63
C GLY A 198 10.05 -12.08 -1.39
N ALA A 199 10.01 -11.08 -0.52
CA ALA A 199 9.18 -11.10 0.69
C ALA A 199 7.67 -11.06 0.41
N LEU A 200 7.23 -10.50 -0.74
CA LEU A 200 5.81 -10.58 -1.14
C LEU A 200 5.39 -12.02 -1.48
N ALA A 201 6.32 -12.84 -1.97
CA ALA A 201 6.06 -14.22 -2.35
C ALA A 201 6.02 -15.17 -1.15
N GLU A 202 6.52 -14.74 0.01
CA GLU A 202 6.43 -15.53 1.24
C GLU A 202 4.98 -15.55 1.76
N PRO A 203 4.46 -16.71 2.17
CA PRO A 203 3.12 -16.79 2.75
C PRO A 203 3.02 -15.86 3.95
N THR A 204 2.06 -14.96 3.95
CA THR A 204 1.72 -14.20 5.15
C THR A 204 1.07 -15.19 6.12
N GLU A 205 1.78 -15.60 7.17
CA GLU A 205 1.16 -16.42 8.20
C GLU A 205 -0.08 -15.70 8.73
N PRO A 206 -1.26 -16.34 8.72
CA PRO A 206 -2.41 -15.81 9.41
C PRO A 206 -2.02 -15.73 10.89
N THR A 207 -1.92 -14.54 11.44
CA THR A 207 -1.78 -14.39 12.89
C THR A 207 -2.99 -15.10 13.49
N PRO A 208 -2.82 -16.21 14.25
CA PRO A 208 -3.95 -16.92 14.84
C PRO A 208 -4.70 -15.92 15.71
N PHE A 209 -5.96 -15.68 15.40
CA PHE A 209 -6.88 -15.13 16.36
C PHE A 209 -7.02 -16.20 17.44
N THR A 210 -6.17 -16.18 18.46
CA THR A 210 -6.47 -16.88 19.70
C THR A 210 -7.71 -16.20 20.24
N THR A 211 -8.83 -16.84 19.97
CA THR A 211 -10.03 -16.70 20.79
C THR A 211 -9.65 -17.30 22.13
N GLU A 212 -8.95 -16.52 22.95
CA GLU A 212 -8.82 -16.80 24.36
C GLU A 212 -10.20 -16.55 24.92
N GLU A 213 -10.89 -17.66 25.13
CA GLU A 213 -12.21 -17.76 25.70
C GLU A 213 -12.30 -16.81 26.89
N ALA A 214 -13.24 -15.88 26.80
CA ALA A 214 -13.71 -15.11 27.93
C ALA A 214 -14.31 -16.06 28.98
N SER A 215 -13.47 -16.60 29.84
CA SER A 215 -13.86 -17.31 31.06
C SER A 215 -14.27 -16.30 32.14
N TRP A 216 -15.35 -15.54 31.87
CA TRP A 216 -15.99 -14.68 32.88
C TRP A 216 -17.50 -14.93 32.99
N ALA A 217 -17.92 -16.14 32.67
CA ALA A 217 -19.30 -16.53 32.91
C ALA A 217 -19.31 -17.60 34.01
N SER A 218 -19.43 -17.16 35.24
CA SER A 218 -20.29 -17.86 36.21
C SER A 218 -20.43 -17.08 37.54
N PRO A 219 -21.57 -17.19 38.14
CA PRO A 219 -22.25 -16.23 39.01
C PRO A 219 -21.70 -16.20 40.42
#